data_6588c66ebab59fab6a50f74945e0b9c3
#
_entry.id   6588c66ebab59fab6a50f74945e0b9c3
#
_cell.length_a   1.000
_cell.length_b   1.000
_cell.length_c   1.000
_cell.angle_alpha   90.00
_cell.angle_beta   90.00
_cell.angle_gamma   90.00
#
_symmetry.space_group_name_H-M   'P 1'
#
loop_
_entity.id
_entity.type
_entity.pdbx_description
1 polymer ?
#
loop_
_entity_poly.entity_id
_entity_poly.type
_entity_poly.pdbx_seq_one_letter_code
_entity_poly.pdbx_strand_id
1 'polypeptide(L)'
;MNKNPIVPFLLIIFLGIGLVFLLSGLGSTDDGEEDVATEEGSEGSEESGGDEASSGDVDAEGIARDNCASCHGQDFSGGMGPALAGTSLAEEDFTTTVREGQGSMPAFSADQIADEELTALYQFFTEQ
;
A
#
# COMPACT_ATOMS: atom_id res chain seq x y z
N MET A 1 23.50 -46.50 10.10
CA MET A 1 23.27 -45.06 10.37
C MET A 1 23.05 -44.36 9.02
N ASN A 2 21.80 -44.19 8.65
CA ASN A 2 21.44 -43.58 7.35
C ASN A 2 21.72 -42.09 7.39
N LYS A 3 22.84 -41.67 6.78
CA LYS A 3 23.20 -40.26 6.58
C LYS A 3 22.48 -39.74 5.33
N ASN A 4 21.17 -39.69 5.35
CA ASN A 4 20.42 -39.00 4.32
C ASN A 4 20.49 -37.49 4.58
N PRO A 5 21.14 -36.68 3.72
CA PRO A 5 21.29 -35.26 3.92
C PRO A 5 19.95 -34.52 3.85
N ILE A 6 18.90 -35.19 3.36
CA ILE A 6 17.54 -34.65 3.25
C ILE A 6 16.85 -34.51 4.61
N VAL A 7 17.14 -35.43 5.55
CA VAL A 7 16.50 -35.46 6.87
C VAL A 7 16.76 -34.19 7.70
N PRO A 8 18.01 -33.71 7.84
CA PRO A 8 18.26 -32.47 8.57
C PRO A 8 17.66 -31.24 7.86
N PHE A 9 17.62 -31.27 6.52
CA PHE A 9 17.03 -30.19 5.76
C PHE A 9 15.51 -30.09 5.95
N LEU A 10 14.80 -31.22 5.92
CA LEU A 10 13.37 -31.28 6.22
C LEU A 10 13.07 -30.85 7.67
N LEU A 11 13.91 -31.25 8.64
CA LEU A 11 13.77 -30.84 10.04
C LEU A 11 13.87 -29.30 10.19
N ILE A 12 14.81 -28.66 9.51
CA ILE A 12 14.98 -27.20 9.56
C ILE A 12 13.77 -26.50 8.94
N ILE A 13 13.23 -27.02 7.83
CA ILE A 13 12.04 -26.45 7.19
C ILE A 13 10.82 -26.58 8.12
N PHE A 14 10.59 -27.75 8.71
CA PHE A 14 9.48 -27.97 9.64
C PHE A 14 9.60 -27.10 10.90
N LEU A 15 10.81 -26.97 11.44
CA LEU A 15 11.06 -26.08 12.58
C LEU A 15 10.83 -24.62 12.23
N GLY A 16 11.27 -24.17 11.05
CA GLY A 16 11.09 -22.81 10.57
C GLY A 16 9.61 -22.45 10.36
N ILE A 17 8.87 -23.34 9.68
CA ILE A 17 7.44 -23.15 9.46
C ILE A 17 6.68 -23.19 10.80
N GLY A 18 7.01 -24.15 11.67
CA GLY A 18 6.41 -24.26 13.00
C GLY A 18 6.64 -23.01 13.86
N LEU A 19 7.84 -22.44 13.82
CA LEU A 19 8.17 -21.22 14.56
C LEU A 19 7.38 -20.00 14.05
N VAL A 20 7.23 -19.88 12.74
CA VAL A 20 6.42 -18.80 12.13
C VAL A 20 4.95 -18.94 12.54
N PHE A 21 4.40 -20.16 12.51
CA PHE A 21 3.03 -20.40 12.96
C PHE A 21 2.86 -20.13 14.46
N LEU A 22 3.84 -20.47 15.27
CA LEU A 22 3.79 -20.28 16.72
C LEU A 22 3.85 -18.77 17.06
N LEU A 23 4.70 -18.01 16.39
CA LEU A 23 4.78 -16.56 16.58
C LEU A 23 3.54 -15.83 16.02
N SER A 24 2.96 -16.33 14.94
CA SER A 24 1.72 -15.78 14.37
C SER A 24 0.50 -16.07 15.28
N GLY A 25 0.50 -17.23 15.98
CA GLY A 25 -0.57 -17.61 16.91
C GLY A 25 -0.52 -16.91 18.27
N LEU A 26 0.64 -16.39 18.68
CA LEU A 26 0.75 -15.65 19.94
C LEU A 26 0.21 -14.20 19.86
N GLY A 27 -0.16 -13.75 18.65
CA GLY A 27 -0.74 -12.43 18.41
C GLY A 27 -2.27 -12.38 18.35
N SER A 28 -2.95 -13.53 18.48
CA SER A 28 -4.41 -13.60 18.44
C SER A 28 -4.89 -14.58 19.51
N THR A 29 -5.25 -14.07 20.65
CA THR A 29 -6.16 -14.74 21.57
C THR A 29 -7.57 -14.40 21.12
N ASP A 30 -8.22 -15.30 20.43
CA ASP A 30 -9.62 -15.60 20.68
C ASP A 30 -10.03 -16.94 20.04
N ASP A 31 -10.78 -17.68 20.80
CA ASP A 31 -11.27 -19.02 20.56
C ASP A 31 -12.30 -19.10 19.41
N GLY A 32 -12.31 -20.28 18.71
CA GLY A 32 -13.55 -20.76 18.09
C GLY A 32 -13.39 -21.33 16.69
N GLU A 33 -13.22 -22.64 16.64
CA GLU A 33 -13.74 -23.69 15.74
C GLU A 33 -14.26 -23.32 14.34
N GLU A 34 -13.63 -23.99 13.35
CA GLU A 34 -14.17 -24.63 12.13
C GLU A 34 -15.34 -24.00 11.38
N ASP A 35 -15.17 -23.57 10.13
CA ASP A 35 -15.69 -24.30 8.97
C ASP A 35 -15.31 -23.63 7.63
N VAL A 36 -15.20 -24.48 6.64
CA VAL A 36 -14.96 -24.27 5.23
C VAL A 36 -16.12 -23.52 4.59
N ALA A 37 -15.84 -22.52 3.77
CA ALA A 37 -16.38 -22.31 2.42
C ALA A 37 -16.17 -20.88 1.91
N THR A 38 -15.45 -20.78 0.84
CA THR A 38 -15.73 -20.12 -0.44
C THR A 38 -16.70 -18.93 -0.45
N GLU A 39 -16.27 -17.91 -1.17
CA GLU A 39 -17.01 -16.89 -1.91
C GLU A 39 -16.95 -15.47 -1.36
N GLU A 40 -16.30 -14.66 -2.18
CA GLU A 40 -16.69 -13.34 -2.67
C GLU A 40 -17.29 -12.32 -1.70
N GLY A 41 -16.74 -11.15 -1.72
CA GLY A 41 -17.47 -9.97 -1.33
C GLY A 41 -16.73 -9.06 -0.38
N SER A 42 -16.09 -8.06 -0.95
CA SER A 42 -16.31 -6.66 -0.70
C SER A 42 -16.71 -6.24 0.71
N GLU A 43 -16.12 -5.13 1.10
CA GLU A 43 -16.58 -4.16 2.07
C GLU A 43 -16.09 -4.30 3.52
N GLY A 44 -15.57 -3.16 3.93
CA GLY A 44 -15.42 -2.82 5.31
C GLY A 44 -14.07 -2.15 5.57
N SER A 45 -13.84 -0.89 5.23
CA SER A 45 -14.32 0.29 5.91
C SER A 45 -14.09 0.23 7.40
N GLU A 46 -13.17 1.07 7.85
CA GLU A 46 -13.29 1.87 9.06
C GLU A 46 -12.08 2.77 9.12
N GLU A 47 -12.30 3.96 8.77
CA GLU A 47 -12.51 5.18 9.54
C GLU A 47 -11.37 5.54 10.49
N SER A 48 -10.64 6.56 10.11
CA SER A 48 -10.33 7.63 11.04
C SER A 48 -10.11 8.93 10.29
N GLY A 49 -11.01 9.76 10.39
CA GLY A 49 -11.39 11.02 10.14
C GLY A 49 -10.38 12.14 10.21
N GLY A 50 -10.62 13.15 9.44
CA GLY A 50 -10.02 14.47 9.53
C GLY A 50 -10.32 15.27 8.28
N ASP A 51 -11.46 15.89 8.28
CA ASP A 51 -11.89 17.15 7.70
C ASP A 51 -11.26 17.68 6.40
N GLU A 52 -12.19 17.78 5.43
CA GLU A 52 -12.55 18.95 4.63
C GLU A 52 -11.50 19.54 3.67
N ALA A 53 -11.63 19.17 2.41
CA ALA A 53 -11.82 20.18 1.37
C ALA A 53 -12.36 19.52 0.09
N SER A 54 -13.61 19.69 -0.11
CA SER A 54 -14.42 19.63 -1.30
C SER A 54 -13.69 19.93 -2.60
N SER A 55 -13.55 18.90 -3.42
CA SER A 55 -13.93 19.00 -4.82
C SER A 55 -14.45 17.64 -5.24
N GLY A 56 -15.71 17.60 -5.60
CA GLY A 56 -16.58 16.51 -5.95
C GLY A 56 -15.97 15.12 -6.09
N ASP A 57 -16.36 14.21 -5.22
CA ASP A 57 -16.30 12.73 -5.35
C ASP A 57 -14.99 12.05 -5.84
N VAL A 58 -13.85 12.73 -5.83
CA VAL A 58 -12.57 12.09 -6.13
C VAL A 58 -11.87 11.74 -4.82
N ASP A 59 -11.69 10.45 -4.56
CA ASP A 59 -10.92 9.95 -3.41
C ASP A 59 -9.41 10.09 -3.68
N ALA A 60 -8.90 11.31 -3.55
CA ALA A 60 -7.48 11.59 -3.76
C ALA A 60 -6.57 10.84 -2.80
N GLU A 61 -6.99 10.68 -1.53
CA GLU A 61 -6.23 9.93 -0.54
C GLU A 61 -6.12 8.45 -0.89
N GLY A 62 -7.24 7.82 -1.28
CA GLY A 62 -7.25 6.43 -1.72
C GLY A 62 -6.35 6.22 -2.94
N ILE A 63 -6.48 7.06 -3.96
CA ILE A 63 -5.63 7.01 -5.16
C ILE A 63 -4.14 7.19 -4.80
N ALA A 64 -3.81 8.12 -3.90
CA ALA A 64 -2.45 8.36 -3.43
C ALA A 64 -1.88 7.14 -2.70
N ARG A 65 -2.67 6.51 -1.84
CA ARG A 65 -2.25 5.30 -1.09
C ARG A 65 -1.99 4.13 -2.02
N ASP A 66 -2.84 3.93 -3.01
CA ASP A 66 -2.73 2.80 -3.93
C ASP A 66 -1.56 2.93 -4.90
N ASN A 67 -1.28 4.15 -5.37
CA ASN A 67 -0.33 4.38 -6.45
C ASN A 67 1.00 5.01 -6.01
N CYS A 68 1.02 5.79 -4.96
CA CYS A 68 2.17 6.62 -4.58
C CYS A 68 2.86 6.13 -3.28
N ALA A 69 2.09 5.65 -2.29
CA ALA A 69 2.60 5.34 -0.96
C ALA A 69 3.70 4.27 -0.94
N SER A 70 3.72 3.34 -1.89
CA SER A 70 4.73 2.28 -1.97
C SER A 70 6.15 2.81 -2.13
N CYS A 71 6.31 3.95 -2.80
CA CYS A 71 7.60 4.59 -3.06
C CYS A 71 7.82 5.87 -2.25
N HIS A 72 6.75 6.64 -2.00
CA HIS A 72 6.82 7.94 -1.35
C HIS A 72 6.52 7.92 0.16
N GLY A 73 6.32 6.71 0.74
CA GLY A 73 5.99 6.51 2.16
C GLY A 73 4.49 6.55 2.42
N GLN A 74 4.04 5.88 3.48
CA GLN A 74 2.62 5.75 3.83
C GLN A 74 1.99 7.10 4.25
N ASP A 75 2.82 8.00 4.75
CA ASP A 75 2.50 9.36 5.13
C ASP A 75 3.00 10.40 4.12
N PHE A 76 3.46 9.94 2.95
CA PHE A 76 4.00 10.75 1.86
C PHE A 76 5.18 11.66 2.24
N SER A 77 5.81 11.43 3.39
CA SER A 77 6.98 12.18 3.85
C SER A 77 8.28 11.82 3.12
N GLY A 78 8.20 10.86 2.22
CA GLY A 78 9.33 10.36 1.44
C GLY A 78 9.72 8.93 1.81
N GLY A 79 10.44 8.28 0.92
CA GLY A 79 10.90 6.90 1.06
C GLY A 79 11.96 6.63 0.01
N MET A 80 11.69 5.74 -0.95
CA MET A 80 12.52 5.61 -2.15
C MET A 80 12.37 6.84 -3.06
N GLY A 81 11.17 7.43 -3.10
CA GLY A 81 10.87 8.69 -3.75
C GLY A 81 10.94 9.87 -2.78
N PRO A 82 10.97 11.11 -3.29
CA PRO A 82 10.94 12.31 -2.46
C PRO A 82 9.61 12.46 -1.72
N ALA A 83 9.58 13.36 -0.73
CA ALA A 83 8.35 13.74 -0.04
C ALA A 83 7.34 14.36 -1.04
N LEU A 84 6.08 13.96 -0.91
CA LEU A 84 4.96 14.54 -1.65
C LEU A 84 4.13 15.46 -0.73
N ALA A 85 4.02 15.13 0.55
CA ALA A 85 3.35 15.96 1.54
C ALA A 85 3.98 17.36 1.60
N GLY A 86 3.15 18.39 1.50
CA GLY A 86 3.61 19.78 1.45
C GLY A 86 4.43 20.11 0.20
N THR A 87 4.17 19.45 -0.92
CA THR A 87 4.93 19.70 -2.15
C THR A 87 4.88 21.15 -2.57
N SER A 88 6.04 21.69 -2.97
CA SER A 88 6.16 23.06 -3.52
C SER A 88 6.30 23.09 -5.04
N LEU A 89 6.14 21.92 -5.70
CA LEU A 89 6.13 21.86 -7.16
C LEU A 89 4.95 22.65 -7.72
N ALA A 90 5.14 23.26 -8.89
CA ALA A 90 4.00 23.77 -9.65
C ALA A 90 3.13 22.60 -10.15
N GLU A 91 1.83 22.82 -10.27
CA GLU A 91 0.89 21.77 -10.74
C GLU A 91 1.28 21.20 -12.10
N GLU A 92 1.80 22.05 -13.00
CA GLU A 92 2.27 21.61 -14.32
C GLU A 92 3.46 20.66 -14.22
N ASP A 93 4.41 20.95 -13.33
CA ASP A 93 5.60 20.13 -13.11
C ASP A 93 5.22 18.80 -12.44
N PHE A 94 4.30 18.84 -11.48
CA PHE A 94 3.74 17.66 -10.83
C PHE A 94 3.05 16.77 -11.86
N THR A 95 2.16 17.34 -12.66
CA THR A 95 1.43 16.62 -13.72
C THR A 95 2.39 16.00 -14.73
N THR A 96 3.37 16.76 -15.20
CA THR A 96 4.37 16.27 -16.16
C THR A 96 5.17 15.10 -15.57
N THR A 97 5.60 15.24 -14.31
CA THR A 97 6.36 14.18 -13.63
C THR A 97 5.55 12.90 -13.49
N VAL A 98 4.27 12.98 -13.14
CA VAL A 98 3.40 11.80 -13.02
C VAL A 98 3.13 11.18 -14.40
N ARG A 99 2.88 11.98 -15.42
CA ARG A 99 2.59 11.51 -16.78
C ARG A 99 3.78 10.89 -17.50
N GLU A 100 4.96 11.45 -17.32
CA GLU A 100 6.17 11.01 -18.02
C GLU A 100 7.01 10.03 -17.18
N GLY A 101 6.83 10.05 -15.85
CA GLY A 101 7.71 9.37 -14.93
C GLY A 101 9.04 10.09 -14.76
N GLN A 102 9.81 9.73 -13.73
CA GLN A 102 11.13 10.28 -13.50
C GLN A 102 12.05 9.27 -12.82
N GLY A 103 13.16 8.92 -13.45
CA GLY A 103 14.11 7.94 -12.90
C GLY A 103 13.50 6.57 -12.73
N SER A 104 13.29 6.12 -11.48
CA SER A 104 12.63 4.86 -11.15
C SER A 104 11.10 4.99 -10.98
N MET A 105 10.57 6.22 -11.00
CA MET A 105 9.14 6.46 -10.94
C MET A 105 8.50 6.11 -12.30
N PRO A 106 7.52 5.21 -12.35
CA PRO A 106 6.82 4.89 -13.58
C PRO A 106 5.95 6.07 -14.06
N ALA A 107 5.67 6.08 -15.35
CA ALA A 107 4.69 6.99 -15.95
C ALA A 107 3.28 6.47 -15.70
N PHE A 108 2.35 7.31 -15.33
CA PHE A 108 0.94 7.00 -15.16
C PHE A 108 0.12 7.61 -16.30
N SER A 109 -0.58 6.78 -17.05
CA SER A 109 -1.45 7.23 -18.13
C SER A 109 -2.77 7.83 -17.61
N ALA A 110 -3.49 8.56 -18.46
CA ALA A 110 -4.82 9.08 -18.11
C ALA A 110 -5.87 7.97 -17.88
N ASP A 111 -5.62 6.76 -18.37
CA ASP A 111 -6.48 5.60 -18.10
C ASP A 111 -6.25 5.01 -16.70
N GLN A 112 -5.10 5.27 -16.09
CA GLN A 112 -4.75 4.81 -14.74
C GLN A 112 -5.11 5.86 -13.68
N ILE A 113 -4.84 7.11 -13.97
CA ILE A 113 -5.18 8.27 -13.12
C ILE A 113 -5.73 9.34 -14.07
N ALA A 114 -7.01 9.63 -14.00
CA ALA A 114 -7.62 10.65 -14.84
C ALA A 114 -7.06 12.06 -14.55
N ASP A 115 -7.21 13.00 -15.45
CA ASP A 115 -6.67 14.36 -15.26
C ASP A 115 -7.31 15.09 -14.07
N GLU A 116 -8.59 14.84 -13.83
CA GLU A 116 -9.31 15.38 -12.66
C GLU A 116 -8.83 14.76 -11.34
N GLU A 117 -8.51 13.46 -11.35
CA GLU A 117 -7.91 12.76 -10.20
C GLU A 117 -6.50 13.29 -9.92
N LEU A 118 -5.74 13.60 -10.97
CA LEU A 118 -4.40 14.15 -10.83
C LEU A 118 -4.39 15.55 -10.24
N THR A 119 -5.36 16.39 -10.63
CA THR A 119 -5.58 17.70 -10.01
C THR A 119 -5.96 17.57 -8.53
N ALA A 120 -6.85 16.62 -8.20
CA ALA A 120 -7.23 16.36 -6.82
C ALA A 120 -6.05 15.84 -5.98
N LEU A 121 -5.20 14.97 -6.54
CA LEU A 121 -3.96 14.49 -5.91
C LEU A 121 -2.99 15.65 -5.63
N TYR A 122 -2.82 16.55 -6.56
CA TYR A 122 -1.98 17.73 -6.36
C TYR A 122 -2.46 18.59 -5.19
N GLN A 123 -3.76 18.88 -5.14
CA GLN A 123 -4.37 19.63 -4.03
C GLN A 123 -4.17 18.87 -2.70
N PHE A 124 -4.45 17.58 -2.67
CA PHE A 124 -4.25 16.72 -1.50
C PHE A 124 -2.82 16.82 -0.96
N PHE A 125 -1.79 16.72 -1.81
CA PHE A 125 -0.40 16.80 -1.37
C PHE A 125 0.06 18.20 -0.97
N THR A 126 -0.51 19.26 -1.53
CA THR A 126 -0.17 20.64 -1.14
C THR A 126 -0.75 21.05 0.20
N GLU A 127 -1.83 20.39 0.63
CA GLU A 127 -2.54 20.70 1.87
C GLU A 127 -2.04 19.91 3.11
N GLN A 128 -1.12 18.96 2.90
CA GLN A 128 -0.58 18.11 3.96
C GLN A 128 0.48 18.74 4.84
#